data_dfe30961d39eecf2c1d567a08e7ec81b
#
_entry.id   dfe30961d39eecf2c1d567a08e7ec81b
#
_cell.length_a   1.000
_cell.length_b   1.000
_cell.length_c   1.000
_cell.angle_alpha   90.00
_cell.angle_beta   90.00
_cell.angle_gamma   90.00
#
_symmetry.space_group_name_H-M   'P 1'
#
loop_
_entity.id
_entity.type
_entity.pdbx_description
1 polymer ?
#
loop_
_entity_poly.entity_id
_entity_poly.type
_entity_poly.pdbx_seq_one_letter_code
_entity_poly.pdbx_strand_id
1 'polypeptide(L)'
;MTKKEFRERTQKGILVLDGATGSNLMKAGMPRGVCTEQWVCENPQAILQLQQAYKEAGSDIIYAPTFSANRISLENHGLQDQVRSLNTQLVQITRKAVGKDCLVAGDLTTTGKQDVPYEELLEAYKEQIDALMEAGADLLAAETMLGVTEPMAVLDAAASLGDIPVLCTLTAESDGSLFFGGNIYDAVESLAEMGADAVGLNCSTGPDQLTAVTENMKKRIQVPLVVKPNAGMPVIDTDGTPVYSMGAGEFAQHMQVLIEKGADIVGGCCGTTPEYIRTLCKKIRQSGKVS
;
A
#
# COMPACT_ATOMS: atom_id res chain seq x y z
N MET A 1 -9.48 -12.57 -6.20
CA MET A 1 -9.75 -13.52 -5.09
C MET A 1 -10.95 -13.04 -4.30
N THR A 2 -11.64 -13.93 -3.56
CA THR A 2 -12.74 -13.55 -2.66
C THR A 2 -12.23 -13.11 -1.29
N LYS A 3 -13.04 -12.36 -0.53
CA LYS A 3 -12.75 -12.00 0.88
C LYS A 3 -12.51 -13.23 1.76
N LYS A 4 -13.25 -14.33 1.52
CA LYS A 4 -13.03 -15.59 2.25
C LYS A 4 -11.65 -16.19 1.99
N GLU A 5 -11.24 -16.28 0.72
CA GLU A 5 -9.91 -16.80 0.35
C GLU A 5 -8.77 -15.94 0.93
N PHE A 6 -8.94 -14.61 0.96
CA PHE A 6 -7.98 -13.70 1.58
C PHE A 6 -7.87 -13.96 3.08
N ARG A 7 -9.00 -14.07 3.78
CA ARG A 7 -9.04 -14.37 5.23
C ARG A 7 -8.39 -15.72 5.56
N GLU A 8 -8.66 -16.75 4.77
CA GLU A 8 -8.01 -18.06 4.94
C GLU A 8 -6.49 -17.98 4.73
N ARG A 9 -6.04 -17.08 3.85
CA ARG A 9 -4.62 -16.87 3.59
C ARG A 9 -3.92 -16.15 4.74
N THR A 10 -4.54 -15.11 5.31
CA THR A 10 -3.96 -14.37 6.45
C THR A 10 -3.89 -15.21 7.74
N GLN A 11 -4.68 -16.27 7.86
CA GLN A 11 -4.63 -17.20 9.00
C GLN A 11 -3.46 -18.20 8.93
N LYS A 12 -2.79 -18.34 7.78
CA LYS A 12 -1.69 -19.31 7.60
C LYS A 12 -0.36 -18.80 8.10
N GLY A 13 -0.18 -17.49 8.20
CA GLY A 13 1.05 -16.86 8.66
C GLY A 13 1.16 -15.41 8.23
N ILE A 14 2.34 -14.83 8.40
CA ILE A 14 2.62 -13.44 8.02
C ILE A 14 2.62 -13.33 6.49
N LEU A 15 1.85 -12.37 5.94
CA LEU A 15 1.93 -12.00 4.53
C LEU A 15 2.92 -10.86 4.33
N VAL A 16 3.74 -10.96 3.29
CA VAL A 16 4.73 -9.94 2.97
C VAL A 16 4.30 -9.16 1.72
N LEU A 17 4.14 -7.86 1.89
CA LEU A 17 3.94 -6.90 0.80
C LEU A 17 5.27 -6.58 0.12
N ASP A 18 5.21 -5.79 -0.93
CA ASP A 18 6.39 -5.21 -1.55
C ASP A 18 6.98 -4.04 -0.75
N GLY A 19 7.93 -3.35 -1.37
CA GLY A 19 8.53 -2.11 -0.87
C GLY A 19 8.12 -0.90 -1.71
N ALA A 20 8.93 0.16 -1.62
CA ALA A 20 8.67 1.42 -2.30
C ALA A 20 8.65 1.26 -3.84
N THR A 21 7.64 1.86 -4.48
CA THR A 21 7.57 2.02 -5.93
C THR A 21 8.17 3.36 -6.36
N GLY A 22 7.61 4.47 -5.93
CA GLY A 22 7.96 5.81 -6.42
C GLY A 22 9.44 6.17 -6.24
N SER A 23 10.01 5.96 -5.05
CA SER A 23 11.43 6.27 -4.80
C SER A 23 12.39 5.41 -5.64
N ASN A 24 12.03 4.17 -5.96
CA ASN A 24 12.84 3.32 -6.83
C ASN A 24 12.67 3.68 -8.32
N LEU A 25 11.48 4.10 -8.76
CA LEU A 25 11.28 4.61 -10.12
C LEU A 25 12.06 5.92 -10.35
N MET A 26 12.10 6.83 -9.37
CA MET A 26 12.95 8.02 -9.46
C MET A 26 14.43 7.67 -9.60
N LYS A 27 14.92 6.68 -8.86
CA LYS A 27 16.29 6.15 -9.04
C LYS A 27 16.51 5.52 -10.40
N ALA A 28 15.46 4.97 -11.02
CA ALA A 28 15.49 4.40 -12.37
C ALA A 28 15.32 5.46 -13.49
N GLY A 29 15.27 6.76 -13.14
CA GLY A 29 15.24 7.85 -14.09
C GLY A 29 13.88 8.51 -14.29
N MET A 30 12.86 8.19 -13.49
CA MET A 30 11.59 8.91 -13.53
C MET A 30 11.77 10.36 -13.07
N PRO A 31 11.39 11.36 -13.90
CA PRO A 31 11.47 12.76 -13.51
C PRO A 31 10.49 13.09 -12.38
N ARG A 32 10.78 14.15 -11.63
CA ARG A 32 9.84 14.69 -10.64
C ARG A 32 8.69 15.45 -11.33
N GLY A 33 7.50 15.36 -10.73
CA GLY A 33 6.32 16.13 -11.17
C GLY A 33 5.62 15.58 -12.42
N VAL A 34 6.03 14.41 -12.92
CA VAL A 34 5.29 13.70 -13.97
C VAL A 34 4.18 12.83 -13.36
N CYS A 35 3.17 12.50 -14.17
CA CYS A 35 2.22 11.45 -13.81
C CYS A 35 2.95 10.10 -13.79
N THR A 36 3.06 9.50 -12.61
CA THR A 36 3.77 8.22 -12.43
C THR A 36 3.15 7.12 -13.29
N GLU A 37 1.85 7.05 -13.33
CA GLU A 37 1.06 6.06 -14.04
C GLU A 37 1.33 6.11 -15.54
N GLN A 38 1.30 7.31 -16.13
CA GLN A 38 1.62 7.51 -17.54
C GLN A 38 3.09 7.17 -17.81
N TRP A 39 4.00 7.68 -16.98
CA TRP A 39 5.44 7.41 -17.16
C TRP A 39 5.75 5.92 -17.13
N VAL A 40 5.13 5.16 -16.24
CA VAL A 40 5.28 3.69 -16.16
C VAL A 40 4.76 3.01 -17.41
N CYS A 41 3.62 3.43 -17.95
CA CYS A 41 3.10 2.89 -19.21
C CYS A 41 4.05 3.13 -20.40
N GLU A 42 4.72 4.28 -20.42
CA GLU A 42 5.72 4.65 -21.44
C GLU A 42 7.08 3.97 -21.20
N ASN A 43 7.43 3.65 -19.93
CA ASN A 43 8.70 3.08 -19.52
C ASN A 43 8.54 1.77 -18.71
N PRO A 44 7.83 0.75 -19.22
CA PRO A 44 7.39 -0.40 -18.43
C PRO A 44 8.55 -1.27 -17.89
N GLN A 45 9.75 -1.19 -18.49
CA GLN A 45 10.89 -2.00 -18.05
C GLN A 45 11.33 -1.68 -16.63
N ALA A 46 11.26 -0.42 -16.21
CA ALA A 46 11.66 0.00 -14.87
C ALA A 46 10.81 -0.69 -13.79
N ILE A 47 9.47 -0.67 -13.96
CA ILE A 47 8.56 -1.31 -12.99
C ILE A 47 8.59 -2.83 -13.10
N LEU A 48 8.71 -3.40 -14.29
CA LEU A 48 8.84 -4.85 -14.48
C LEU A 48 10.03 -5.42 -13.72
N GLN A 49 11.20 -4.78 -13.84
CA GLN A 49 12.42 -5.21 -13.13
C GLN A 49 12.26 -5.06 -11.61
N LEU A 50 11.68 -3.96 -11.14
CA LEU A 50 11.48 -3.72 -9.73
C LEU A 50 10.54 -4.75 -9.11
N GLN A 51 9.38 -5.00 -9.74
CA GLN A 51 8.38 -5.95 -9.23
C GLN A 51 8.85 -7.40 -9.29
N GLN A 52 9.61 -7.79 -10.32
CA GLN A 52 10.29 -9.08 -10.36
C GLN A 52 11.26 -9.24 -9.20
N ALA A 53 12.05 -8.19 -8.91
CA ALA A 53 13.00 -8.22 -7.78
C ALA A 53 12.29 -8.30 -6.41
N TYR A 54 11.10 -7.67 -6.24
CA TYR A 54 10.28 -7.83 -5.04
C TYR A 54 9.70 -9.24 -4.91
N LYS A 55 9.18 -9.82 -5.99
CA LYS A 55 8.76 -11.23 -6.01
C LYS A 55 9.90 -12.16 -5.61
N GLU A 56 11.07 -12.00 -6.21
CA GLU A 56 12.28 -12.79 -5.88
C GLU A 56 12.79 -12.56 -4.46
N ALA A 57 12.50 -11.40 -3.87
CA ALA A 57 12.77 -11.08 -2.48
C ALA A 57 11.85 -11.84 -1.51
N GLY A 58 10.69 -12.29 -1.99
CA GLY A 58 9.74 -13.09 -1.22
C GLY A 58 8.42 -12.37 -0.89
N SER A 59 8.04 -11.31 -1.62
CA SER A 59 6.74 -10.68 -1.48
C SER A 59 5.63 -11.64 -1.91
N ASP A 60 4.57 -11.73 -1.10
CA ASP A 60 3.34 -12.48 -1.40
C ASP A 60 2.35 -11.62 -2.20
N ILE A 61 2.37 -10.31 -1.98
CA ILE A 61 1.47 -9.33 -2.59
C ILE A 61 2.32 -8.19 -3.16
N ILE A 62 2.08 -7.84 -4.42
CA ILE A 62 2.72 -6.72 -5.09
C ILE A 62 1.67 -5.72 -5.55
N TYR A 63 1.90 -4.45 -5.26
CA TYR A 63 1.00 -3.36 -5.62
C TYR A 63 1.22 -2.96 -7.07
N ALA A 64 0.14 -2.92 -7.85
CA ALA A 64 0.17 -2.31 -9.17
C ALA A 64 0.40 -0.81 -9.03
N PRO A 65 1.19 -0.16 -9.90
CA PRO A 65 1.49 1.27 -9.77
C PRO A 65 0.31 2.14 -10.23
N THR A 66 -0.86 1.94 -9.63
CA THR A 66 -2.14 2.60 -9.92
C THR A 66 -2.53 3.62 -8.86
N PHE A 67 -1.61 3.95 -7.97
CA PHE A 67 -1.75 4.75 -6.76
C PHE A 67 -2.63 5.99 -6.95
N SER A 68 -2.33 6.87 -7.93
CA SER A 68 -3.08 8.10 -8.21
C SER A 68 -3.93 8.00 -9.49
N ALA A 69 -4.28 6.80 -9.96
CA ALA A 69 -4.98 6.60 -11.23
C ALA A 69 -6.51 6.78 -11.11
N ASN A 70 -7.01 7.56 -10.16
CA ASN A 70 -8.41 8.01 -10.10
C ASN A 70 -8.63 9.27 -10.95
N ARG A 71 -9.87 9.52 -11.37
CA ARG A 71 -10.27 10.65 -12.22
C ARG A 71 -9.83 12.00 -11.67
N ILE A 72 -9.99 12.20 -10.35
CA ILE A 72 -9.72 13.48 -9.69
C ILE A 72 -8.22 13.79 -9.67
N SER A 73 -7.38 12.80 -9.37
CA SER A 73 -5.92 12.97 -9.38
C SER A 73 -5.37 13.12 -10.80
N LEU A 74 -5.86 12.33 -11.76
CA LEU A 74 -5.45 12.37 -13.17
C LEU A 74 -5.79 13.69 -13.87
N GLU A 75 -6.82 14.41 -13.41
CA GLU A 75 -7.17 15.74 -13.92
C GLU A 75 -6.01 16.73 -13.83
N ASN A 76 -5.15 16.63 -12.81
CA ASN A 76 -3.97 17.49 -12.66
C ASN A 76 -2.96 17.34 -13.83
N HIS A 77 -3.09 16.28 -14.61
CA HIS A 77 -2.25 15.96 -15.76
C HIS A 77 -3.02 15.95 -17.09
N GLY A 78 -4.33 16.32 -17.09
CA GLY A 78 -5.19 16.24 -18.27
C GLY A 78 -5.51 14.81 -18.73
N LEU A 79 -5.43 13.83 -17.81
CA LEU A 79 -5.58 12.39 -18.09
C LEU A 79 -6.84 11.79 -17.48
N GLN A 80 -7.79 12.61 -17.00
CA GLN A 80 -9.01 12.18 -16.30
C GLN A 80 -9.89 11.22 -17.11
N ASP A 81 -9.79 11.23 -18.43
CA ASP A 81 -10.53 10.33 -19.33
C ASP A 81 -9.80 9.01 -19.60
N GLN A 82 -8.60 8.81 -18.99
CA GLN A 82 -7.78 7.62 -19.18
C GLN A 82 -7.79 6.67 -17.96
N VAL A 83 -8.68 6.87 -16.98
CA VAL A 83 -8.76 6.03 -15.77
C VAL A 83 -8.75 4.56 -16.13
N ARG A 84 -9.69 4.09 -16.93
CA ARG A 84 -9.82 2.68 -17.31
C ARG A 84 -8.58 2.16 -18.04
N SER A 85 -8.09 2.89 -19.05
CA SER A 85 -6.95 2.44 -19.85
C SER A 85 -5.66 2.35 -19.05
N LEU A 86 -5.37 3.34 -18.21
CA LEU A 86 -4.17 3.35 -17.36
C LEU A 86 -4.22 2.22 -16.32
N ASN A 87 -5.30 2.12 -15.54
CA ASN A 87 -5.43 1.07 -14.53
C ASN A 87 -5.33 -0.32 -15.15
N THR A 88 -6.00 -0.57 -16.27
CA THR A 88 -5.92 -1.86 -16.99
C THR A 88 -4.49 -2.19 -17.40
N GLN A 89 -3.80 -1.25 -18.04
CA GLN A 89 -2.42 -1.46 -18.51
C GLN A 89 -1.45 -1.71 -17.36
N LEU A 90 -1.56 -0.95 -16.27
CA LEU A 90 -0.68 -1.04 -15.11
C LEU A 90 -0.84 -2.37 -14.35
N VAL A 91 -2.08 -2.85 -14.16
CA VAL A 91 -2.34 -4.18 -13.60
C VAL A 91 -1.77 -5.29 -14.49
N GLN A 92 -1.94 -5.18 -15.81
CA GLN A 92 -1.38 -6.15 -16.76
C GLN A 92 0.15 -6.18 -16.75
N ILE A 93 0.81 -5.01 -16.66
CA ILE A 93 2.27 -4.90 -16.50
C ILE A 93 2.70 -5.61 -15.22
N THR A 94 2.03 -5.35 -14.11
CA THR A 94 2.33 -6.01 -12.82
C THR A 94 2.11 -7.51 -12.90
N ARG A 95 0.99 -7.96 -13.46
CA ARG A 95 0.72 -9.41 -13.65
C ARG A 95 1.77 -10.08 -14.52
N LYS A 96 2.27 -9.40 -15.56
CA LYS A 96 3.39 -9.88 -16.40
C LYS A 96 4.69 -10.03 -15.60
N ALA A 97 4.97 -9.09 -14.66
CA ALA A 97 6.16 -9.15 -13.82
C ALA A 97 6.12 -10.32 -12.83
N VAL A 98 4.96 -10.55 -12.21
CA VAL A 98 4.88 -11.45 -11.03
C VAL A 98 4.23 -12.81 -11.32
N GLY A 99 3.55 -12.97 -12.44
CA GLY A 99 2.86 -14.23 -12.80
C GLY A 99 1.64 -14.51 -11.92
N LYS A 100 1.35 -15.82 -11.71
CA LYS A 100 0.17 -16.28 -10.95
C LYS A 100 0.48 -16.64 -9.49
N ASP A 101 1.75 -16.76 -9.13
CA ASP A 101 2.17 -17.22 -7.81
C ASP A 101 2.15 -16.10 -6.76
N CYS A 102 2.07 -14.84 -7.20
CA CYS A 102 2.03 -13.67 -6.36
C CYS A 102 0.71 -12.93 -6.59
N LEU A 103 0.13 -12.39 -5.53
CA LEU A 103 -1.09 -11.59 -5.61
C LEU A 103 -0.76 -10.19 -6.14
N VAL A 104 -1.67 -9.64 -6.95
CA VAL A 104 -1.61 -8.27 -7.44
C VAL A 104 -2.68 -7.45 -6.75
N ALA A 105 -2.26 -6.44 -6.00
CA ALA A 105 -3.18 -5.47 -5.41
C ALA A 105 -3.36 -4.27 -6.36
N GLY A 106 -4.60 -3.89 -6.63
CA GLY A 106 -4.91 -2.59 -7.19
C GLY A 106 -4.67 -1.53 -6.11
N ASP A 107 -3.75 -0.60 -6.37
CA ASP A 107 -3.32 0.40 -5.41
C ASP A 107 -4.09 1.70 -5.60
N LEU A 108 -4.65 2.24 -4.51
CA LEU A 108 -5.44 3.46 -4.46
C LEU A 108 -4.93 4.36 -3.33
N THR A 109 -4.96 5.67 -3.53
CA THR A 109 -4.62 6.65 -2.49
C THR A 109 -5.61 7.80 -2.45
N THR A 110 -5.35 8.76 -1.57
CA THR A 110 -6.11 10.01 -1.50
C THR A 110 -6.14 10.74 -2.85
N THR A 111 -7.24 11.42 -3.14
CA THR A 111 -7.37 12.27 -4.34
C THR A 111 -6.42 13.48 -4.33
N GLY A 112 -5.88 13.82 -3.15
CA GLY A 112 -5.03 14.99 -2.95
C GLY A 112 -5.78 16.32 -2.96
N LYS A 113 -7.11 16.31 -3.14
CA LYS A 113 -7.98 17.51 -3.07
C LYS A 113 -8.74 17.55 -1.75
N GLN A 114 -8.85 18.73 -1.18
CA GLN A 114 -9.69 18.97 0.00
C GLN A 114 -11.13 19.29 -0.43
N ASP A 115 -12.07 19.04 0.46
CA ASP A 115 -13.48 19.40 0.31
C ASP A 115 -14.19 18.81 -0.93
N VAL A 116 -13.73 17.64 -1.40
CA VAL A 116 -14.43 16.90 -2.45
C VAL A 116 -15.71 16.29 -1.86
N PRO A 117 -16.89 16.51 -2.48
CA PRO A 117 -18.13 15.89 -2.03
C PRO A 117 -18.03 14.36 -1.99
N TYR A 118 -18.66 13.74 -0.99
CA TYR A 118 -18.55 12.28 -0.78
C TYR A 118 -19.02 11.48 -2.01
N GLU A 119 -20.08 11.91 -2.66
CA GLU A 119 -20.62 11.30 -3.86
C GLU A 119 -19.63 11.35 -5.03
N GLU A 120 -18.86 12.44 -5.14
CA GLU A 120 -17.82 12.57 -6.17
C GLU A 120 -16.63 11.66 -5.87
N LEU A 121 -16.22 11.54 -4.60
CA LEU A 121 -15.21 10.55 -4.16
C LEU A 121 -15.67 9.13 -4.49
N LEU A 122 -16.91 8.79 -4.15
CA LEU A 122 -17.49 7.49 -4.37
C LEU A 122 -17.46 7.10 -5.87
N GLU A 123 -17.90 7.99 -6.74
CA GLU A 123 -17.90 7.73 -8.19
C GLU A 123 -16.48 7.64 -8.77
N ALA A 124 -15.54 8.49 -8.30
CA ALA A 124 -14.15 8.44 -8.74
C ALA A 124 -13.46 7.12 -8.35
N TYR A 125 -13.65 6.66 -7.10
CA TYR A 125 -13.10 5.37 -6.67
C TYR A 125 -13.82 4.19 -7.32
N LYS A 126 -15.13 4.27 -7.53
CA LYS A 126 -15.89 3.24 -8.22
C LYS A 126 -15.40 3.02 -9.65
N GLU A 127 -15.14 4.10 -10.40
CA GLU A 127 -14.56 4.02 -11.76
C GLU A 127 -13.19 3.35 -11.75
N GLN A 128 -12.30 3.72 -10.80
CA GLN A 128 -10.97 3.14 -10.68
C GLN A 128 -11.05 1.66 -10.27
N ILE A 129 -11.84 1.32 -9.26
CA ILE A 129 -11.98 -0.04 -8.74
C ILE A 129 -12.57 -0.97 -9.80
N ASP A 130 -13.59 -0.54 -10.56
CA ASP A 130 -14.17 -1.30 -11.65
C ASP A 130 -13.10 -1.66 -12.70
N ALA A 131 -12.26 -0.69 -13.10
CA ALA A 131 -11.15 -0.92 -14.01
C ALA A 131 -10.10 -1.88 -13.46
N LEU A 132 -9.76 -1.78 -12.16
CA LEU A 132 -8.82 -2.67 -11.48
C LEU A 132 -9.32 -4.10 -11.41
N MET A 133 -10.61 -4.30 -11.07
CA MET A 133 -11.25 -5.61 -11.01
C MET A 133 -11.33 -6.26 -12.38
N GLU A 134 -11.75 -5.55 -13.41
CA GLU A 134 -11.78 -6.04 -14.79
C GLU A 134 -10.38 -6.40 -15.32
N ALA A 135 -9.35 -5.66 -14.91
CA ALA A 135 -7.96 -5.94 -15.27
C ALA A 135 -7.37 -7.18 -14.55
N GLY A 136 -8.07 -7.71 -13.54
CA GLY A 136 -7.68 -8.91 -12.81
C GLY A 136 -6.81 -8.66 -11.59
N ALA A 137 -7.01 -7.53 -10.88
CA ALA A 137 -6.49 -7.35 -9.53
C ALA A 137 -7.08 -8.40 -8.59
N ASP A 138 -6.25 -8.98 -7.71
CA ASP A 138 -6.68 -9.99 -6.74
C ASP A 138 -7.34 -9.38 -5.51
N LEU A 139 -6.89 -8.18 -5.11
CA LEU A 139 -7.35 -7.39 -3.98
C LEU A 139 -7.11 -5.91 -4.24
N LEU A 140 -7.64 -5.06 -3.37
CA LEU A 140 -7.43 -3.61 -3.38
C LEU A 140 -6.61 -3.19 -2.16
N ALA A 141 -5.76 -2.18 -2.35
CA ALA A 141 -5.01 -1.52 -1.29
C ALA A 141 -5.30 -0.02 -1.33
N ALA A 142 -6.07 0.47 -0.37
CA ALA A 142 -6.27 1.89 -0.14
C ALA A 142 -5.18 2.36 0.84
N GLU A 143 -4.05 2.85 0.32
CA GLU A 143 -2.88 3.18 1.14
C GLU A 143 -2.59 4.68 1.24
N THR A 144 -1.84 5.06 2.28
CA THR A 144 -1.43 6.46 2.53
C THR A 144 -2.62 7.41 2.67
N MET A 145 -3.72 6.92 3.24
CA MET A 145 -4.90 7.72 3.49
C MET A 145 -4.64 8.70 4.64
N LEU A 146 -5.05 9.95 4.47
CA LEU A 146 -4.75 11.03 5.42
C LEU A 146 -5.87 11.24 6.46
N GLY A 147 -7.01 10.60 6.26
CA GLY A 147 -8.21 10.62 7.11
C GLY A 147 -9.13 9.48 6.75
N VAL A 148 -10.33 9.42 7.34
CA VAL A 148 -11.25 8.29 7.20
C VAL A 148 -12.22 8.42 6.01
N THR A 149 -12.51 9.62 5.53
CA THR A 149 -13.56 9.87 4.52
C THR A 149 -13.27 9.16 3.18
N GLU A 150 -12.05 9.27 2.67
CA GLU A 150 -11.69 8.66 1.39
C GLU A 150 -11.63 7.12 1.45
N PRO A 151 -11.00 6.48 2.46
CA PRO A 151 -11.08 5.02 2.57
C PRO A 151 -12.50 4.49 2.83
N MET A 152 -13.38 5.26 3.48
CA MET A 152 -14.82 4.93 3.55
C MET A 152 -15.45 4.90 2.16
N ALA A 153 -15.19 5.90 1.32
CA ALA A 153 -15.67 5.92 -0.06
C ALA A 153 -15.12 4.75 -0.90
N VAL A 154 -13.85 4.35 -0.68
CA VAL A 154 -13.26 3.15 -1.30
C VAL A 154 -14.00 1.89 -0.88
N LEU A 155 -14.32 1.72 0.41
CA LEU A 155 -15.03 0.56 0.93
C LEU A 155 -16.46 0.47 0.36
N ASP A 156 -17.20 1.59 0.33
CA ASP A 156 -18.54 1.66 -0.24
C ASP A 156 -18.53 1.37 -1.75
N ALA A 157 -17.56 1.94 -2.48
CA ALA A 157 -17.38 1.68 -3.90
C ALA A 157 -17.09 0.19 -4.17
N ALA A 158 -16.14 -0.41 -3.44
CA ALA A 158 -15.79 -1.82 -3.58
C ALA A 158 -16.99 -2.74 -3.26
N ALA A 159 -17.71 -2.47 -2.16
CA ALA A 159 -18.89 -3.24 -1.77
C ALA A 159 -20.01 -3.19 -2.82
N SER A 160 -20.15 -2.08 -3.56
CA SER A 160 -21.13 -1.95 -4.65
C SER A 160 -20.78 -2.75 -5.91
N LEU A 161 -19.50 -3.11 -6.09
CA LEU A 161 -18.99 -3.76 -7.30
C LEU A 161 -18.78 -5.28 -7.14
N GLY A 162 -18.51 -5.78 -5.93
CA GLY A 162 -18.38 -7.23 -5.73
C GLY A 162 -17.64 -7.64 -4.46
N ASP A 163 -17.23 -8.91 -4.43
CA ASP A 163 -16.58 -9.57 -3.28
C ASP A 163 -15.04 -9.53 -3.43
N ILE A 164 -14.47 -8.32 -3.53
CA ILE A 164 -13.01 -8.13 -3.59
C ILE A 164 -12.48 -7.73 -2.21
N PRO A 165 -11.36 -8.32 -1.72
CA PRO A 165 -10.75 -7.89 -0.46
C PRO A 165 -10.20 -6.47 -0.56
N VAL A 166 -10.35 -5.69 0.52
CA VAL A 166 -9.84 -4.32 0.63
C VAL A 166 -8.98 -4.18 1.87
N LEU A 167 -7.72 -3.76 1.66
CA LEU A 167 -6.81 -3.34 2.71
C LEU A 167 -6.87 -1.80 2.82
N CYS A 168 -7.03 -1.27 4.03
CA CYS A 168 -7.03 0.18 4.28
C CYS A 168 -5.88 0.56 5.21
N THR A 169 -4.96 1.40 4.75
CA THR A 169 -3.86 1.92 5.58
C THR A 169 -3.83 3.45 5.56
N LEU A 170 -3.60 4.01 6.74
CA LEU A 170 -3.51 5.45 6.93
C LEU A 170 -2.06 5.86 7.23
N THR A 171 -1.75 7.11 6.92
CA THR A 171 -0.52 7.75 7.39
C THR A 171 -0.80 8.49 8.70
N ALA A 172 -0.01 8.21 9.74
CA ALA A 172 -0.15 8.81 11.06
C ALA A 172 1.21 9.25 11.61
N GLU A 173 1.21 10.16 12.56
CA GLU A 173 2.39 10.51 13.34
C GLU A 173 2.79 9.36 14.29
N SER A 174 3.98 9.43 14.88
CA SER A 174 4.50 8.39 15.78
C SER A 174 3.71 8.22 17.08
N ASP A 175 2.87 9.19 17.45
CA ASP A 175 1.94 9.13 18.57
C ASP A 175 0.54 8.57 18.19
N GLY A 176 0.31 8.33 16.89
CA GLY A 176 -0.95 7.85 16.34
C GLY A 176 -1.92 8.95 15.91
N SER A 177 -1.53 10.23 15.94
CA SER A 177 -2.36 11.34 15.44
C SER A 177 -2.46 11.30 13.91
N LEU A 178 -3.65 11.59 13.37
CA LEU A 178 -3.86 11.74 11.93
C LEU A 178 -3.69 13.21 11.50
N PHE A 179 -3.25 13.42 10.27
CA PHE A 179 -2.95 14.76 9.73
C PHE A 179 -4.15 15.72 9.69
N PHE A 180 -5.36 15.20 9.49
CA PHE A 180 -6.59 16.00 9.45
C PHE A 180 -7.44 15.87 10.71
N GLY A 181 -6.81 15.50 11.84
CA GLY A 181 -7.45 15.33 13.12
C GLY A 181 -7.93 13.91 13.40
N GLY A 182 -8.17 13.63 14.69
CA GLY A 182 -8.45 12.27 15.16
C GLY A 182 -7.17 11.45 15.41
N ASN A 183 -7.34 10.17 15.55
CA ASN A 183 -6.25 9.23 15.81
C ASN A 183 -6.44 7.94 15.01
N ILE A 184 -5.33 7.25 14.75
CA ILE A 184 -5.33 6.03 13.95
C ILE A 184 -6.10 4.88 14.61
N TYR A 185 -6.20 4.87 15.94
CA TYR A 185 -6.83 3.78 16.67
C TYR A 185 -8.34 3.71 16.41
N ASP A 186 -9.02 4.86 16.48
CA ASP A 186 -10.45 4.98 16.19
C ASP A 186 -10.70 4.79 14.68
N ALA A 187 -9.76 5.28 13.84
CA ALA A 187 -9.85 5.14 12.40
C ALA A 187 -9.80 3.68 11.92
N VAL A 188 -8.83 2.89 12.40
CA VAL A 188 -8.72 1.47 12.00
C VAL A 188 -9.88 0.63 12.52
N GLU A 189 -10.40 0.94 13.72
CA GLU A 189 -11.60 0.31 14.28
C GLU A 189 -12.82 0.57 13.39
N SER A 190 -13.08 1.83 13.04
CA SER A 190 -14.19 2.22 12.17
C SER A 190 -14.10 1.58 10.78
N LEU A 191 -12.91 1.58 10.15
CA LEU A 191 -12.73 0.97 8.84
C LEU A 191 -12.90 -0.56 8.87
N ALA A 192 -12.47 -1.21 9.96
CA ALA A 192 -12.71 -2.65 10.16
C ALA A 192 -14.21 -2.96 10.32
N GLU A 193 -14.95 -2.15 11.09
CA GLU A 193 -16.41 -2.27 11.24
C GLU A 193 -17.16 -2.04 9.92
N MET A 194 -16.66 -1.16 9.07
CA MET A 194 -17.20 -0.93 7.72
C MET A 194 -16.86 -2.04 6.72
N GLY A 195 -16.10 -3.05 7.10
CA GLY A 195 -15.84 -4.24 6.29
C GLY A 195 -14.53 -4.23 5.50
N ALA A 196 -13.54 -3.43 5.92
CA ALA A 196 -12.17 -3.61 5.46
C ALA A 196 -11.67 -5.00 5.87
N ASP A 197 -11.00 -5.71 4.97
CA ASP A 197 -10.47 -7.06 5.21
C ASP A 197 -9.13 -7.06 5.93
N ALA A 198 -8.42 -5.94 5.92
CA ALA A 198 -7.26 -5.63 6.75
C ALA A 198 -7.15 -4.11 6.92
N VAL A 199 -6.64 -3.66 8.06
CA VAL A 199 -6.45 -2.23 8.35
C VAL A 199 -5.08 -1.98 8.97
N GLY A 200 -4.59 -0.75 8.92
CA GLY A 200 -3.31 -0.44 9.56
C GLY A 200 -2.71 0.89 9.14
N LEU A 201 -1.38 0.93 9.11
CA LEU A 201 -0.62 2.11 8.71
C LEU A 201 0.43 1.80 7.65
N ASN A 202 0.71 2.80 6.83
CA ASN A 202 1.86 2.79 5.93
C ASN A 202 2.50 4.18 5.84
N CYS A 203 3.68 4.24 5.22
CA CYS A 203 4.47 5.46 5.16
C CYS A 203 4.82 5.95 6.57
N SER A 204 4.32 7.08 7.01
CA SER A 204 4.50 7.61 8.39
C SER A 204 5.98 7.82 8.72
N THR A 205 6.50 6.98 9.58
CA THR A 205 7.88 7.03 10.09
C THR A 205 8.59 5.69 9.89
N GLY A 206 9.74 5.50 10.50
CA GLY A 206 10.45 4.23 10.55
C GLY A 206 9.84 3.23 11.54
N PRO A 207 10.11 1.92 11.38
CA PRO A 207 9.54 0.88 12.22
C PRO A 207 10.01 0.96 13.68
N ASP A 208 11.13 1.63 13.95
CA ASP A 208 11.69 1.88 15.29
C ASP A 208 10.75 2.68 16.21
N GLN A 209 9.87 3.51 15.63
CA GLN A 209 8.96 4.39 16.36
C GLN A 209 7.52 3.84 16.47
N LEU A 210 7.20 2.71 15.86
CA LEU A 210 5.83 2.24 15.68
C LEU A 210 5.39 1.14 16.64
N THR A 211 6.23 0.74 17.59
CA THR A 211 5.95 -0.39 18.51
C THR A 211 4.66 -0.19 19.31
N ALA A 212 4.50 0.96 19.96
CA ALA A 212 3.32 1.25 20.77
C ALA A 212 2.06 1.43 19.91
N VAL A 213 2.18 2.11 18.76
CA VAL A 213 1.06 2.31 17.83
C VAL A 213 0.56 0.98 17.29
N THR A 214 1.45 0.10 16.84
CA THR A 214 1.11 -1.25 16.36
C THR A 214 0.38 -2.08 17.43
N GLU A 215 0.92 -2.13 18.65
CA GLU A 215 0.30 -2.87 19.75
C GLU A 215 -1.09 -2.34 20.11
N ASN A 216 -1.27 -1.02 20.13
CA ASN A 216 -2.55 -0.41 20.46
C ASN A 216 -3.59 -0.55 19.36
N MET A 217 -3.23 -0.46 18.09
CA MET A 217 -4.13 -0.78 16.98
C MET A 217 -4.60 -2.24 17.07
N LYS A 218 -3.67 -3.19 17.29
CA LYS A 218 -4.01 -4.62 17.32
C LYS A 218 -5.01 -4.97 18.42
N LYS A 219 -5.00 -4.27 19.54
CA LYS A 219 -5.95 -4.49 20.65
C LYS A 219 -7.40 -4.10 20.31
N ARG A 220 -7.59 -3.25 19.29
CA ARG A 220 -8.92 -2.71 18.91
C ARG A 220 -9.59 -3.42 17.75
N ILE A 221 -8.85 -4.19 16.96
CA ILE A 221 -9.32 -4.81 15.73
C ILE A 221 -9.27 -6.34 15.79
N GLN A 222 -10.16 -6.98 15.02
CA GLN A 222 -10.17 -8.44 14.84
C GLN A 222 -9.68 -8.86 13.44
N VAL A 223 -9.59 -7.91 12.50
CA VAL A 223 -9.04 -8.15 11.16
C VAL A 223 -7.51 -8.10 11.19
N PRO A 224 -6.82 -8.62 10.15
CA PRO A 224 -5.37 -8.50 10.03
C PRO A 224 -4.87 -7.06 10.11
N LEU A 225 -3.75 -6.84 10.82
CA LEU A 225 -3.09 -5.55 10.96
C LEU A 225 -1.97 -5.42 9.92
N VAL A 226 -2.06 -4.37 9.11
CA VAL A 226 -1.06 -4.02 8.10
C VAL A 226 -0.06 -3.00 8.67
N VAL A 227 1.24 -3.28 8.52
CA VAL A 227 2.31 -2.33 8.89
C VAL A 227 3.36 -2.26 7.77
N LYS A 228 3.43 -1.14 7.06
CA LYS A 228 4.29 -0.92 5.88
C LYS A 228 5.06 0.42 6.00
N PRO A 229 6.04 0.52 6.95
CA PRO A 229 6.73 1.78 7.28
C PRO A 229 7.81 2.18 6.28
N ASN A 230 8.31 3.41 6.41
CA ASN A 230 9.49 3.89 5.69
C ASN A 230 10.78 3.23 6.19
N ALA A 231 11.86 3.37 5.42
CA ALA A 231 13.21 2.95 5.81
C ALA A 231 13.85 3.93 6.84
N GLY A 232 13.12 4.22 7.92
CA GLY A 232 13.45 5.24 8.92
C GLY A 232 12.80 6.59 8.59
N MET A 233 13.11 7.61 9.42
CA MET A 233 12.67 8.99 9.17
C MET A 233 13.40 9.56 7.95
N PRO A 234 12.69 10.22 7.02
CA PRO A 234 13.34 10.92 5.93
C PRO A 234 14.11 12.15 6.42
N VAL A 235 15.33 12.30 5.91
CA VAL A 235 16.12 13.54 6.02
C VAL A 235 16.15 14.17 4.64
N ILE A 236 15.80 15.44 4.55
CA ILE A 236 15.85 16.16 3.27
C ILE A 236 17.31 16.57 3.01
N ASP A 237 17.88 16.11 1.91
CA ASP A 237 19.23 16.47 1.49
C ASP A 237 19.28 17.89 0.88
N THR A 238 20.47 18.32 0.46
CA THR A 238 20.70 19.65 -0.13
C THR A 238 19.94 19.89 -1.43
N ASP A 239 19.53 18.82 -2.12
CA ASP A 239 18.79 18.88 -3.39
C ASP A 239 17.28 18.75 -3.18
N GLY A 240 16.82 18.74 -1.92
CA GLY A 240 15.41 18.57 -1.56
C GLY A 240 14.92 17.11 -1.73
N THR A 241 15.83 16.14 -1.82
CA THR A 241 15.49 14.72 -1.95
C THR A 241 15.40 14.07 -0.56
N PRO A 242 14.33 13.34 -0.24
CA PRO A 242 14.26 12.57 0.99
C PRO A 242 15.25 11.40 0.93
N VAL A 243 16.14 11.35 1.89
CA VAL A 243 17.12 10.27 2.11
C VAL A 243 16.74 9.52 3.37
N TYR A 244 16.82 8.20 3.31
CA TYR A 244 16.49 7.29 4.39
C TYR A 244 17.75 6.61 4.88
N SER A 245 18.02 6.67 6.19
CA SER A 245 19.29 6.23 6.78
C SER A 245 19.26 4.82 7.39
N MET A 246 18.06 4.27 7.65
CA MET A 246 17.94 2.94 8.24
C MET A 246 18.29 1.87 7.20
N GLY A 247 19.26 1.01 7.51
CA GLY A 247 19.66 -0.09 6.63
C GLY A 247 18.69 -1.29 6.68
N ALA A 248 18.76 -2.17 5.68
CA ALA A 248 17.87 -3.33 5.56
C ALA A 248 17.91 -4.29 6.78
N GLY A 249 19.08 -4.46 7.40
CA GLY A 249 19.24 -5.30 8.60
C GLY A 249 18.54 -4.73 9.81
N GLU A 250 18.70 -3.44 10.07
CA GLU A 250 18.06 -2.70 11.16
C GLU A 250 16.55 -2.63 10.95
N PHE A 251 16.11 -2.30 9.75
CA PHE A 251 14.70 -2.33 9.36
C PHE A 251 14.05 -3.68 9.68
N ALA A 252 14.65 -4.79 9.27
CA ALA A 252 14.12 -6.12 9.52
C ALA A 252 14.10 -6.49 11.01
N GLN A 253 15.03 -5.98 11.83
CA GLN A 253 15.01 -6.15 13.29
C GLN A 253 13.81 -5.46 13.93
N HIS A 254 13.56 -4.19 13.58
CA HIS A 254 12.41 -3.45 14.07
C HIS A 254 11.08 -4.04 13.57
N MET A 255 11.01 -4.45 12.29
CA MET A 255 9.82 -5.12 11.75
C MET A 255 9.51 -6.43 12.49
N GLN A 256 10.52 -7.17 12.93
CA GLN A 256 10.30 -8.36 13.75
C GLN A 256 9.59 -8.01 15.09
N VAL A 257 9.97 -6.90 15.71
CA VAL A 257 9.28 -6.41 16.92
C VAL A 257 7.82 -6.07 16.62
N LEU A 258 7.55 -5.40 15.48
CA LEU A 258 6.17 -5.06 15.10
C LEU A 258 5.32 -6.32 14.83
N ILE A 259 5.89 -7.36 14.22
CA ILE A 259 5.26 -8.67 14.05
C ILE A 259 4.94 -9.33 15.40
N GLU A 260 5.84 -9.22 16.38
CA GLU A 260 5.60 -9.71 17.75
C GLU A 260 4.51 -8.93 18.49
N LYS A 261 4.30 -7.65 18.10
CA LYS A 261 3.23 -6.78 18.59
C LYS A 261 1.92 -6.91 17.84
N GLY A 262 1.85 -7.81 16.86
CA GLY A 262 0.59 -8.20 16.21
C GLY A 262 0.41 -7.71 14.78
N ALA A 263 1.46 -7.24 14.09
CA ALA A 263 1.39 -7.02 12.66
C ALA A 263 1.29 -8.37 11.93
N ASP A 264 0.25 -8.53 11.10
CA ASP A 264 -0.05 -9.76 10.36
C ASP A 264 0.36 -9.66 8.88
N ILE A 265 0.35 -8.44 8.33
CA ILE A 265 0.72 -8.14 6.95
C ILE A 265 1.78 -7.04 7.00
N VAL A 266 2.94 -7.30 6.45
CA VAL A 266 4.12 -6.43 6.59
C VAL A 266 4.80 -6.15 5.27
N GLY A 267 5.39 -4.97 5.13
CA GLY A 267 6.14 -4.58 3.94
C GLY A 267 6.99 -3.34 4.22
N GLY A 268 7.38 -2.65 3.15
CA GLY A 268 8.12 -1.41 3.26
C GLY A 268 7.49 -0.30 2.41
N CYS A 269 7.59 0.94 2.87
CA CYS A 269 7.21 2.12 2.12
C CYS A 269 8.45 2.90 1.68
N CYS A 270 8.41 4.21 1.66
CA CYS A 270 9.47 5.07 1.13
C CYS A 270 10.88 4.70 1.62
N GLY A 271 11.84 4.72 0.71
CA GLY A 271 13.24 4.38 0.95
C GLY A 271 13.58 2.89 0.92
N THR A 272 12.59 1.99 1.04
CA THR A 272 12.84 0.54 1.00
C THR A 272 13.10 0.04 -0.44
N THR A 273 13.82 -1.07 -0.55
CA THR A 273 14.19 -1.70 -1.82
C THR A 273 13.96 -3.22 -1.72
N PRO A 274 14.11 -3.99 -2.82
CA PRO A 274 14.04 -5.45 -2.76
C PRO A 274 14.98 -6.10 -1.74
N GLU A 275 16.09 -5.45 -1.38
CA GLU A 275 17.00 -5.93 -0.33
C GLU A 275 16.34 -5.92 1.05
N TYR A 276 15.56 -4.87 1.37
CA TYR A 276 14.82 -4.76 2.64
C TYR A 276 13.79 -5.87 2.77
N ILE A 277 13.03 -6.12 1.72
CA ILE A 277 12.01 -7.20 1.70
C ILE A 277 12.68 -8.57 1.82
N ARG A 278 13.78 -8.80 1.10
CA ARG A 278 14.53 -10.07 1.19
C ARG A 278 15.06 -10.31 2.61
N THR A 279 15.57 -9.26 3.26
CA THR A 279 16.09 -9.34 4.63
C THR A 279 14.97 -9.57 5.63
N LEU A 280 13.83 -8.90 5.46
CA LEU A 280 12.63 -9.12 6.25
C LEU A 280 12.11 -10.55 6.12
N CYS A 281 11.95 -11.07 4.91
CA CYS A 281 11.52 -12.45 4.66
C CYS A 281 12.46 -13.49 5.31
N LYS A 282 13.77 -13.27 5.23
CA LYS A 282 14.74 -14.14 5.92
C LYS A 282 14.52 -14.13 7.44
N LYS A 283 14.26 -12.96 8.02
CA LYS A 283 14.03 -12.79 9.44
C LYS A 283 12.75 -13.49 9.89
N ILE A 284 11.65 -13.34 9.13
CA ILE A 284 10.36 -14.00 9.40
C ILE A 284 10.51 -15.53 9.37
N ARG A 285 11.22 -16.08 8.37
CA ARG A 285 11.48 -17.53 8.27
C ARG A 285 12.26 -18.06 9.47
N GLN A 286 13.25 -17.33 9.96
CA GLN A 286 14.03 -17.72 11.14
C GLN A 286 13.20 -17.74 12.43
N SER A 287 12.14 -16.94 12.53
CA SER A 287 11.24 -16.92 13.69
C SER A 287 10.17 -18.01 13.68
N GLY A 288 10.07 -18.84 12.62
CA GLY A 288 9.07 -19.90 12.48
C GLY A 288 7.65 -19.42 12.21
N LYS A 289 7.45 -18.15 11.88
CA LYS A 289 6.14 -17.53 11.59
C LYS A 289 5.79 -17.48 10.09
N VAL A 290 6.29 -18.43 9.30
CA VAL A 290 6.04 -18.50 7.85
C VAL A 290 4.69 -19.16 7.57
N SER A 291 3.95 -18.59 6.58
CA SER A 291 2.77 -19.21 5.96
C SER A 291 3.15 -20.42 5.09
#